data_d666baa115ba6e99ce93c650f640630b
#
_entry.id   d666baa115ba6e99ce93c650f640630b
#
_cell.length_a   1.000
_cell.length_b   1.000
_cell.length_c   1.000
_cell.angle_alpha   90.00
_cell.angle_beta   90.00
_cell.angle_gamma   90.00
#
_symmetry.space_group_name_H-M   'P 1'
#
loop_
_entity.id
_entity.type
_entity.pdbx_description
1 polymer ?
#
loop_
_entity_poly.entity_id
_entity_poly.type
_entity_poly.pdbx_seq_one_letter_code
_entity_poly.pdbx_strand_id
1 'polypeptide(L)'
;MLFRSEVRDLASVIGDLDVLYMTRVQKERFFNEDDYLRLRDTYILDEEKLQLAKPSMAVLHPLPRVNEIAVDVDDDPRAAYFEQVKNGMLVRMALESTVVGDELPGYEPLNPKEVQA
;
A
#
# COMPACT_ATOMS: atom_id res chain seq x y z
N MET A 1 -5.76 19.98 10.07
CA MET A 1 -7.08 19.31 10.14
C MET A 1 -7.08 18.13 9.19
N LEU A 2 -7.30 16.94 9.68
CA LEU A 2 -7.39 15.76 8.83
C LEU A 2 -8.84 15.59 8.40
N PHE A 3 -9.09 15.68 7.10
CA PHE A 3 -10.40 15.38 6.54
C PHE A 3 -10.45 13.89 6.20
N ARG A 4 -11.53 13.24 6.60
CA ARG A 4 -11.82 11.84 6.29
C ARG A 4 -13.19 11.76 5.64
N SER A 5 -13.25 11.07 4.51
CA SER A 5 -14.52 10.71 3.86
C SER A 5 -14.53 9.20 3.59
N GLU A 6 -15.72 8.62 3.61
CA GLU A 6 -15.95 7.21 3.29
C GLU A 6 -16.64 7.14 1.93
N VAL A 7 -16.09 6.32 1.03
CA VAL A 7 -16.62 6.11 -0.33
C VAL A 7 -16.76 4.61 -0.56
N ARG A 8 -17.85 4.21 -1.19
CA ARG A 8 -18.16 2.79 -1.45
C ARG A 8 -17.78 2.30 -2.84
N ASP A 9 -17.54 3.21 -3.77
CA ASP A 9 -17.18 2.90 -5.14
C ASP A 9 -15.80 3.46 -5.47
N LEU A 10 -14.83 2.55 -5.66
CA LEU A 10 -13.46 2.92 -6.00
C LEU A 10 -13.37 3.64 -7.35
N ALA A 11 -14.11 3.17 -8.35
CA ALA A 11 -14.05 3.74 -9.69
C ALA A 11 -14.47 5.23 -9.73
N SER A 12 -15.37 5.63 -8.82
CA SER A 12 -15.85 7.02 -8.73
C SER A 12 -14.81 8.01 -8.20
N VAL A 13 -13.76 7.53 -7.52
CA VAL A 13 -12.77 8.40 -6.85
C VAL A 13 -11.35 8.16 -7.30
N ILE A 14 -11.06 7.05 -7.97
CA ILE A 14 -9.70 6.63 -8.33
C ILE A 14 -8.95 7.70 -9.16
N GLY A 15 -9.68 8.44 -9.99
CA GLY A 15 -9.12 9.52 -10.82
C GLY A 15 -8.58 10.71 -10.03
N ASP A 16 -9.01 10.89 -8.79
CA ASP A 16 -8.56 11.99 -7.92
C ASP A 16 -7.45 11.59 -6.96
N LEU A 17 -7.17 10.29 -6.83
CA LEU A 17 -6.20 9.77 -5.87
C LEU A 17 -4.75 10.00 -6.31
N ASP A 18 -3.90 10.34 -5.37
CA ASP A 18 -2.45 10.38 -5.53
C ASP A 18 -1.81 9.07 -5.03
N VAL A 19 -2.43 8.43 -4.05
CA VAL A 19 -2.01 7.13 -3.49
C VAL A 19 -3.23 6.25 -3.27
N LEU A 20 -3.17 5.02 -3.74
CA LEU A 20 -4.14 3.98 -3.46
C LEU A 20 -3.48 2.87 -2.62
N TYR A 21 -3.86 2.77 -1.36
CA TYR A 21 -3.38 1.72 -0.47
C TYR A 21 -4.40 0.59 -0.42
N MET A 22 -4.14 -0.49 -1.15
CA MET A 22 -4.99 -1.68 -1.16
C MET A 22 -4.68 -2.58 0.02
N THR A 23 -5.71 -3.19 0.59
CA THR A 23 -5.60 -4.20 1.65
C THR A 23 -6.51 -5.38 1.34
N ARG A 24 -6.15 -6.56 1.82
CA ARG A 24 -7.01 -7.73 1.68
C ARG A 24 -8.28 -7.60 2.53
N VAL A 25 -9.36 -8.21 2.07
CA VAL A 25 -10.57 -8.41 2.86
C VAL A 25 -10.29 -9.50 3.90
N GLN A 26 -10.40 -9.16 5.19
CA GLN A 26 -10.09 -10.08 6.29
C GLN A 26 -11.27 -11.01 6.55
N LYS A 27 -11.11 -12.30 6.20
CA LYS A 27 -12.14 -13.34 6.43
C LYS A 27 -12.53 -13.44 7.91
N GLU A 28 -11.59 -13.23 8.81
CA GLU A 28 -11.75 -13.36 10.25
C GLU A 28 -12.74 -12.36 10.85
N ARG A 29 -13.07 -11.29 10.11
CA ARG A 29 -14.03 -10.25 10.53
C ARG A 29 -15.48 -10.53 10.12
N PHE A 30 -15.71 -11.58 9.35
CA PHE A 30 -17.04 -11.94 8.87
C PHE A 30 -17.60 -13.10 9.68
N PHE A 31 -18.84 -12.95 10.18
CA PHE A 31 -19.57 -14.01 10.86
C PHE A 31 -20.14 -15.05 9.90
N ASN A 32 -20.29 -14.68 8.61
CA ASN A 32 -20.86 -15.51 7.57
C ASN A 32 -19.90 -15.59 6.38
N GLU A 33 -19.62 -16.81 5.91
CA GLU A 33 -18.75 -17.06 4.76
C GLU A 33 -19.33 -16.49 3.45
N ASP A 34 -20.64 -16.47 3.30
CA ASP A 34 -21.30 -15.91 2.11
C ASP A 34 -21.09 -14.39 1.99
N ASP A 35 -21.10 -13.66 3.08
CA ASP A 35 -20.82 -12.22 3.10
C ASP A 35 -19.36 -11.93 2.75
N TYR A 36 -18.45 -12.75 3.24
CA TYR A 36 -17.04 -12.66 2.85
C TYR A 36 -16.85 -12.91 1.35
N LEU A 37 -17.47 -13.94 0.78
CA LEU A 37 -17.34 -14.27 -0.64
C LEU A 37 -17.90 -13.16 -1.54
N ARG A 38 -18.99 -12.51 -1.13
CA ARG A 38 -19.55 -11.37 -1.87
C ARG A 38 -18.63 -10.16 -1.89
N LEU A 39 -17.98 -9.85 -0.76
CA LEU A 39 -17.13 -8.67 -0.63
C LEU A 39 -15.72 -8.89 -1.14
N ARG A 40 -15.22 -10.12 -1.09
CA ARG A 40 -13.88 -10.46 -1.58
C ARG A 40 -13.65 -10.05 -3.02
N ASP A 41 -14.64 -10.27 -3.88
CA ASP A 41 -14.53 -10.03 -5.32
C ASP A 41 -15.01 -8.62 -5.74
N THR A 42 -15.54 -7.83 -4.79
CA THR A 42 -16.07 -6.48 -5.08
C THR A 42 -14.96 -5.44 -5.23
N TYR A 43 -13.83 -5.62 -4.55
CA TYR A 43 -12.72 -4.65 -4.49
C TYR A 43 -11.45 -5.18 -5.16
N ILE A 44 -11.55 -5.59 -6.41
CA ILE A 44 -10.39 -6.00 -7.20
C ILE A 44 -9.88 -4.79 -7.99
N LEU A 45 -8.60 -4.45 -7.81
CA LEU A 45 -7.89 -3.51 -8.66
C LEU A 45 -7.36 -4.28 -9.88
N ASP A 46 -7.78 -3.88 -11.04
CA ASP A 46 -7.40 -4.40 -12.35
C ASP A 46 -6.88 -3.29 -13.27
N GLU A 47 -6.36 -3.66 -14.42
CA GLU A 47 -5.84 -2.71 -15.39
C GLU A 47 -6.94 -1.74 -15.89
N GLU A 48 -8.17 -2.19 -16.03
CA GLU A 48 -9.29 -1.35 -16.48
C GLU A 48 -9.55 -0.20 -15.51
N LYS A 49 -9.55 -0.47 -14.20
CA LYS A 49 -9.71 0.58 -13.18
C LYS A 49 -8.48 1.51 -13.12
N LEU A 50 -7.29 0.97 -13.36
CA LEU A 50 -6.08 1.78 -13.42
C LEU A 50 -6.07 2.77 -14.58
N GLN A 51 -6.77 2.50 -15.68
CA GLN A 51 -6.91 3.47 -16.78
C GLN A 51 -7.64 4.75 -16.35
N LEU A 52 -8.48 4.68 -15.32
CA LEU A 52 -9.18 5.84 -14.75
C LEU A 52 -8.31 6.64 -13.78
N ALA A 53 -7.20 6.07 -13.32
CA ALA A 53 -6.33 6.67 -12.33
C ALA A 53 -5.32 7.63 -12.95
N LYS A 54 -4.79 8.56 -12.13
CA LYS A 54 -3.69 9.44 -12.55
C LYS A 54 -2.46 8.63 -12.95
N PRO A 55 -1.70 9.04 -13.97
CA PRO A 55 -0.42 8.40 -14.33
C PRO A 55 0.60 8.43 -13.19
N SER A 56 0.50 9.41 -12.29
CA SER A 56 1.42 9.61 -11.15
C SER A 56 0.94 8.94 -9.85
N MET A 57 -0.23 8.26 -9.86
CA MET A 57 -0.73 7.58 -8.67
C MET A 57 0.20 6.45 -8.26
N ALA A 58 0.45 6.28 -6.97
CA ALA A 58 1.17 5.12 -6.44
C ALA A 58 0.19 4.10 -5.86
N VAL A 59 0.34 2.83 -6.26
CA VAL A 59 -0.41 1.71 -5.70
C VAL A 59 0.43 1.01 -4.65
N LEU A 60 -0.08 0.94 -3.43
CA LEU A 60 0.56 0.31 -2.29
C LEU A 60 -0.26 -0.89 -1.81
N HIS A 61 0.42 -1.89 -1.24
CA HIS A 61 -0.18 -3.07 -0.62
C HIS A 61 0.81 -3.70 0.36
N PRO A 62 0.37 -4.12 1.56
CA PRO A 62 1.29 -4.67 2.56
C PRO A 62 1.81 -6.08 2.24
N LEU A 63 1.24 -6.75 1.21
CA LEU A 63 1.52 -8.13 0.83
C LEU A 63 1.52 -9.12 2.03
N PRO A 64 1.23 -10.41 1.83
CA PRO A 64 0.82 -11.01 0.56
C PRO A 64 -0.60 -10.65 0.16
N ARG A 65 -0.86 -10.57 -1.14
CA ARG A 65 -2.21 -10.40 -1.68
C ARG A 65 -2.86 -11.76 -1.95
N VAL A 66 -4.19 -11.78 -2.05
CA VAL A 66 -4.97 -12.93 -2.54
C VAL A 66 -5.45 -12.63 -3.98
N ASN A 67 -6.47 -11.80 -4.13
CA ASN A 67 -7.05 -11.42 -5.42
C ASN A 67 -7.41 -9.94 -5.53
N GLU A 68 -7.18 -9.15 -4.48
CA GLU A 68 -7.54 -7.74 -4.41
C GLU A 68 -6.76 -6.85 -5.38
N ILE A 69 -5.63 -7.32 -5.90
CA ILE A 69 -4.91 -6.73 -7.02
C ILE A 69 -4.69 -7.83 -8.05
N ALA A 70 -5.15 -7.62 -9.28
CA ALA A 70 -4.94 -8.53 -10.38
C ALA A 70 -3.46 -8.59 -10.78
N VAL A 71 -3.03 -9.72 -11.34
CA VAL A 71 -1.61 -9.98 -11.65
C VAL A 71 -1.09 -9.08 -12.77
N ASP A 72 -1.97 -8.68 -13.69
CA ASP A 72 -1.65 -7.75 -14.79
C ASP A 72 -1.23 -6.35 -14.31
N VAL A 73 -1.64 -5.96 -13.11
CA VAL A 73 -1.23 -4.71 -12.47
C VAL A 73 0.25 -4.70 -12.08
N ASP A 74 0.90 -5.86 -11.93
CA ASP A 74 2.29 -5.96 -11.49
C ASP A 74 3.28 -5.29 -12.44
N ASP A 75 2.97 -5.26 -13.72
CA ASP A 75 3.81 -4.63 -14.75
C ASP A 75 3.52 -3.13 -14.95
N ASP A 76 2.52 -2.59 -14.26
CA ASP A 76 2.18 -1.16 -14.32
C ASP A 76 3.21 -0.34 -13.51
N PRO A 77 3.74 0.77 -14.07
CA PRO A 77 4.73 1.60 -13.40
C PRO A 77 4.24 2.23 -12.09
N ARG A 78 2.93 2.26 -11.86
CA ARG A 78 2.30 2.73 -10.61
C ARG A 78 2.30 1.68 -9.50
N ALA A 79 2.59 0.41 -9.82
CA ALA A 79 2.66 -0.69 -8.86
C ALA A 79 3.91 -0.56 -7.97
N ALA A 80 3.78 0.12 -6.83
CA ALA A 80 4.87 0.40 -5.90
C ALA A 80 4.94 -0.58 -4.72
N TYR A 81 4.08 -1.58 -4.65
CA TYR A 81 3.96 -2.47 -3.49
C TYR A 81 5.14 -3.43 -3.31
N PHE A 82 5.83 -3.85 -4.38
CA PHE A 82 7.05 -4.67 -4.22
C PHE A 82 8.20 -3.86 -3.64
N GLU A 83 8.39 -2.63 -4.10
CA GLU A 83 9.39 -1.71 -3.54
C GLU A 83 9.03 -1.32 -2.10
N GLN A 84 7.74 -1.10 -1.83
CA GLN A 84 7.23 -0.83 -0.48
C GLN A 84 7.64 -1.92 0.51
N VAL A 85 7.51 -3.20 0.16
CA VAL A 85 7.87 -4.32 1.04
C VAL A 85 9.36 -4.32 1.33
N LYS A 86 10.21 -4.09 0.33
CA LYS A 86 11.66 -3.95 0.51
C LYS A 86 12.00 -2.78 1.44
N ASN A 87 11.41 -1.63 1.20
CA ASN A 87 11.61 -0.44 2.02
C ASN A 87 11.09 -0.64 3.44
N GLY A 88 9.96 -1.32 3.61
CA GLY A 88 9.39 -1.67 4.90
C GLY A 88 10.30 -2.56 5.74
N MET A 89 11.02 -3.50 5.11
CA MET A 89 12.03 -4.32 5.78
C MET A 89 13.17 -3.43 6.30
N LEU A 90 13.72 -2.56 5.47
CA LEU A 90 14.84 -1.69 5.84
C LEU A 90 14.46 -0.71 6.95
N VAL A 91 13.28 -0.09 6.86
CA VAL A 91 12.77 0.83 7.89
C VAL A 91 12.55 0.09 9.21
N ARG A 92 12.01 -1.12 9.17
CA ARG A 92 11.80 -1.94 10.38
C ARG A 92 13.13 -2.29 11.05
N MET A 93 14.13 -2.71 10.27
CA MET A 93 15.48 -2.97 10.78
C MET A 93 16.08 -1.74 11.46
N ALA A 94 15.94 -0.56 10.85
CA ALA A 94 16.41 0.69 11.41
C ALA A 94 15.70 1.06 12.72
N LEU A 95 14.38 0.88 12.79
CA LEU A 95 13.59 1.12 13.99
C LEU A 95 13.97 0.16 15.13
N GLU A 96 14.10 -1.12 14.84
CA GLU A 96 14.50 -2.13 15.83
C GLU A 96 15.89 -1.84 16.37
N SER A 97 16.84 -1.53 15.51
CA SER A 97 18.20 -1.15 15.91
C SER A 97 18.21 0.09 16.80
N THR A 98 17.42 1.10 16.47
CA THR A 98 17.29 2.33 17.28
C THR A 98 16.71 2.05 18.67
N VAL A 99 15.69 1.17 18.74
CA VAL A 99 15.03 0.82 20.02
C VAL A 99 15.95 -0.01 20.91
N VAL A 100 16.72 -0.92 20.33
CA VAL A 100 17.68 -1.77 21.08
C VAL A 100 18.95 -1.00 21.44
N GLY A 101 19.23 0.12 20.77
CA GLY A 101 20.43 0.94 20.98
C GLY A 101 21.68 0.40 20.29
N ASP A 102 21.53 -0.52 19.35
CA ASP A 102 22.62 -1.03 18.52
C ASP A 102 22.93 -0.06 17.39
N GLU A 103 24.21 0.22 17.19
CA GLU A 103 24.66 0.92 15.99
C GLU A 103 24.67 -0.05 14.81
N LEU A 104 24.01 0.33 13.70
CA LEU A 104 24.08 -0.45 12.47
C LEU A 104 25.49 -0.33 11.88
N PRO A 105 26.19 -1.45 11.64
CA PRO A 105 27.52 -1.41 11.02
C PRO A 105 27.45 -0.69 9.65
N GLY A 106 28.23 0.38 9.50
CA GLY A 106 28.28 1.18 8.28
C GLY A 106 27.16 2.21 8.11
N TYR A 107 26.35 2.44 9.14
CA TYR A 107 25.36 3.52 9.15
C TYR A 107 25.98 4.78 9.74
N GLU A 108 26.13 5.81 8.93
CA GLU A 108 26.37 7.18 9.42
C GLU A 108 25.02 7.89 9.51
N PRO A 109 24.61 8.37 10.70
CA PRO A 109 23.37 9.12 10.83
C PRO A 109 23.44 10.39 9.97
N LEU A 110 22.41 10.61 9.15
CA LEU A 110 22.29 11.82 8.33
C LEU A 110 22.38 13.04 9.26
N ASN A 111 23.33 13.93 8.97
CA ASN A 111 23.44 15.18 9.71
C ASN A 111 22.14 15.98 9.52
N PRO A 112 21.43 16.38 10.60
CA PRO A 112 20.18 17.12 10.49
C PRO A 112 20.28 18.41 9.64
N LYS A 113 21.49 18.95 9.46
CA LYS A 113 21.73 20.12 8.61
C LYS A 113 21.80 19.80 7.13
N GLU A 114 21.99 18.54 6.75
CA GLU A 114 22.05 18.10 5.34
C GLU A 114 20.68 17.70 4.81
N VAL A 115 19.71 17.43 5.69
CA VAL A 115 18.32 17.08 5.33
C VAL A 115 17.46 18.30 4.99
N GLN A 116 17.94 19.51 5.30
CA GLN A 116 17.22 20.77 5.07
C GLN A 116 17.62 21.47 3.76
N ALA A 117 18.41 20.85 2.95
CA ALA A 117 18.82 21.39 1.64
C ALA A 117 17.84 21.03 0.54
#